data_6be3eebd4813cf306cb71d4eafdc7f64
#
_entry.id   6be3eebd4813cf306cb71d4eafdc7f64
#
_cell.length_a   1.000
_cell.length_b   1.000
_cell.length_c   1.000
_cell.angle_alpha   90.00
_cell.angle_beta   90.00
_cell.angle_gamma   90.00
#
_symmetry.space_group_name_H-M   'P 1'
#
loop_
_entity.id
_entity.type
_entity.pdbx_description
1 polymer ?
#
loop_
_entity_poly.entity_id
_entity_poly.type
_entity_poly.pdbx_seq_one_letter_code
_entity_poly.pdbx_strand_id
1 'polypeptide(L)'
;MLSYVVRRLLEMIPVLLVVSLLVFAFIKLLPGDPARVYAGEDAPIEAIQAARVQLGLDKPLPQQYFHWLNGLAHGDMGITYRTRQPVTEVIAKSFMPTLWLALAGFAWSVVLGLLVGVVSALKRGKWQDWTLMSLAIGGISVPPFWLGLLLIQFVAMPFGIFSVSGFNQPSDIILPAFTLGASVAAVMARFTRSAFLEVAQEDYVRTAHSKGLRARLVTWKHIMRNALIPVITMLGLQFGFLLGGSIVVERVFSWPGLGWLLIESIQTQDQPVIQGLVMLFVLEFIVINLLVDLLYAVVNPAIRLR
;
A
#
# COMPACT_ATOMS: atom_id res chain seq x y z
N MET A 1 1.64 -27.30 1.10
CA MET A 1 1.94 -25.96 1.63
C MET A 1 3.38 -25.54 1.37
N LEU A 2 4.38 -26.29 1.86
CA LEU A 2 5.81 -25.92 1.66
C LEU A 2 6.17 -25.83 0.16
N SER A 3 5.79 -26.80 -0.64
CA SER A 3 6.03 -26.80 -2.10
C SER A 3 5.37 -25.62 -2.82
N TYR A 4 4.19 -25.22 -2.38
CA TYR A 4 3.50 -24.02 -2.90
C TYR A 4 4.27 -22.74 -2.58
N VAL A 5 4.71 -22.58 -1.32
CA VAL A 5 5.50 -21.42 -0.90
C VAL A 5 6.83 -21.35 -1.67
N VAL A 6 7.54 -22.48 -1.79
CA VAL A 6 8.82 -22.54 -2.53
C VAL A 6 8.61 -22.18 -4.00
N ARG A 7 7.58 -22.72 -4.64
CA ARG A 7 7.25 -22.38 -6.03
C ARG A 7 6.97 -20.90 -6.20
N ARG A 8 6.17 -20.31 -5.30
CA ARG A 8 5.86 -18.88 -5.31
C ARG A 8 7.10 -18.00 -5.12
N LEU A 9 7.99 -18.40 -4.19
CA LEU A 9 9.27 -17.69 -4.00
C LEU A 9 10.17 -17.78 -5.25
N LEU A 10 10.20 -18.91 -5.94
CA LEU A 10 10.94 -19.04 -7.20
C LEU A 10 10.33 -18.18 -8.33
N GLU A 11 9.00 -18.08 -8.40
CA GLU A 11 8.30 -17.23 -9.37
C GLU A 11 8.57 -15.71 -9.13
N MET A 12 8.96 -15.30 -7.92
CA MET A 12 9.33 -13.93 -7.60
C MET A 12 10.69 -13.52 -8.18
N ILE A 13 11.64 -14.44 -8.31
CA ILE A 13 13.00 -14.16 -8.76
C ILE A 13 13.00 -13.52 -10.18
N PRO A 14 12.36 -14.12 -11.20
CA PRO A 14 12.33 -13.49 -12.52
C PRO A 14 11.62 -12.13 -12.53
N VAL A 15 10.58 -11.95 -11.70
CA VAL A 15 9.89 -10.65 -11.56
C VAL A 15 10.85 -9.60 -11.01
N LEU A 16 11.57 -9.92 -9.93
CA LEU A 16 12.54 -8.99 -9.33
C LEU A 16 13.68 -8.67 -10.30
N LEU A 17 14.15 -9.63 -11.09
CA LEU A 17 15.19 -9.39 -12.08
C LEU A 17 14.70 -8.48 -13.22
N VAL A 18 13.49 -8.72 -13.75
CA VAL A 18 12.91 -7.85 -14.79
C VAL A 18 12.69 -6.44 -14.25
N VAL A 19 12.12 -6.32 -13.03
CA VAL A 19 11.89 -5.00 -12.43
C VAL A 19 13.20 -4.29 -12.12
N SER A 20 14.23 -4.99 -11.62
CA SER A 20 15.54 -4.36 -11.36
C SER A 20 16.17 -3.81 -12.64
N LEU A 21 16.06 -4.55 -13.75
CA LEU A 21 16.51 -4.07 -15.06
C LEU A 21 15.76 -2.82 -15.52
N LEU A 22 14.41 -2.84 -15.37
CA LEU A 22 13.57 -1.69 -15.73
C LEU A 22 13.91 -0.47 -14.85
N VAL A 23 14.02 -0.64 -13.53
CA VAL A 23 14.37 0.44 -12.59
C VAL A 23 15.73 1.04 -12.95
N PHE A 24 16.73 0.18 -13.19
CA PHE A 24 18.04 0.64 -13.60
C PHE A 24 17.99 1.42 -14.93
N ALA A 25 17.29 0.91 -15.94
CA ALA A 25 17.13 1.57 -17.23
C ALA A 25 16.40 2.92 -17.10
N PHE A 26 15.27 2.98 -16.36
CA PHE A 26 14.51 4.21 -16.16
C PHE A 26 15.33 5.30 -15.48
N ILE A 27 16.12 4.94 -14.47
CA ILE A 27 16.98 5.91 -13.77
C ILE A 27 18.00 6.55 -14.72
N LYS A 28 18.52 5.78 -15.69
CA LYS A 28 19.45 6.32 -16.71
C LYS A 28 18.77 7.27 -17.72
N LEU A 29 17.45 7.22 -17.82
CA LEU A 29 16.67 8.13 -18.66
C LEU A 29 16.26 9.43 -17.93
N LEU A 30 16.40 9.48 -16.60
CA LEU A 30 16.13 10.70 -15.86
C LEU A 30 17.10 11.81 -16.26
N PRO A 31 16.60 13.06 -16.46
CA PRO A 31 17.46 14.19 -16.74
C PRO A 31 18.36 14.49 -15.52
N GLY A 32 19.61 14.88 -15.78
CA GLY A 32 20.59 15.23 -14.76
C GLY A 32 21.82 14.33 -14.80
N ASP A 33 22.91 14.84 -14.23
CA ASP A 33 24.17 14.11 -14.08
C ASP A 33 24.33 13.67 -12.61
N PRO A 34 24.25 12.36 -12.30
CA PRO A 34 24.42 11.86 -10.94
C PRO A 34 25.75 12.30 -10.29
N ALA A 35 26.82 12.41 -11.07
CA ALA A 35 28.10 12.86 -10.57
C ALA A 35 28.08 14.33 -10.12
N ARG A 36 27.30 15.16 -10.82
CA ARG A 36 27.10 16.57 -10.44
C ARG A 36 26.25 16.67 -9.16
N VAL A 37 25.15 15.94 -9.09
CA VAL A 37 24.31 15.90 -7.87
C VAL A 37 25.13 15.43 -6.66
N TYR A 38 25.97 14.42 -6.87
CA TYR A 38 26.85 13.90 -5.82
C TYR A 38 27.96 14.89 -5.44
N ALA A 39 28.63 15.57 -6.39
CA ALA A 39 29.70 16.53 -6.10
C ALA A 39 29.19 17.87 -5.57
N GLY A 40 27.92 18.23 -5.88
CA GLY A 40 27.32 19.54 -5.65
C GLY A 40 27.14 20.29 -6.98
N GLU A 41 26.10 21.11 -7.09
CA GLU A 41 25.74 21.81 -8.33
C GLU A 41 26.84 22.76 -8.82
N ASP A 42 27.53 23.43 -7.88
CA ASP A 42 28.59 24.40 -8.14
C ASP A 42 30.03 23.80 -8.06
N ALA A 43 30.14 22.45 -8.01
CA ALA A 43 31.42 21.80 -7.88
C ALA A 43 32.29 22.01 -9.12
N PRO A 44 33.65 22.19 -8.98
CA PRO A 44 34.56 22.27 -10.10
C PRO A 44 34.54 20.97 -10.92
N ILE A 45 34.93 21.10 -12.21
CA ILE A 45 34.84 19.97 -13.16
C ILE A 45 35.66 18.76 -12.68
N GLU A 46 36.82 19.01 -12.04
CA GLU A 46 37.69 17.98 -11.48
C GLU A 46 36.99 17.16 -10.38
N ALA A 47 36.20 17.83 -9.51
CA ALA A 47 35.43 17.17 -8.46
C ALA A 47 34.26 16.32 -9.04
N ILE A 48 33.60 16.83 -10.09
CA ILE A 48 32.56 16.07 -10.80
C ILE A 48 33.16 14.83 -11.48
N GLN A 49 34.35 14.95 -12.09
CA GLN A 49 35.01 13.80 -12.69
C GLN A 49 35.47 12.77 -11.66
N ALA A 50 35.99 13.21 -10.52
CA ALA A 50 36.34 12.34 -9.40
C ALA A 50 35.12 11.61 -8.88
N ALA A 51 33.99 12.31 -8.70
CA ALA A 51 32.72 11.71 -8.31
C ALA A 51 32.21 10.66 -9.33
N ARG A 52 32.37 10.92 -10.62
CA ARG A 52 31.97 10.00 -11.70
C ARG A 52 32.74 8.67 -11.61
N VAL A 53 34.06 8.73 -11.37
CA VAL A 53 34.89 7.53 -11.17
C VAL A 53 34.53 6.83 -9.87
N GLN A 54 34.35 7.59 -8.78
CA GLN A 54 33.99 7.05 -7.48
C GLN A 54 32.63 6.29 -7.50
N LEU A 55 31.66 6.82 -8.24
CA LEU A 55 30.34 6.19 -8.43
C LEU A 55 30.34 5.09 -9.51
N GLY A 56 31.49 4.86 -10.18
CA GLY A 56 31.61 3.87 -11.25
C GLY A 56 30.79 4.20 -12.50
N LEU A 57 30.45 5.48 -12.70
CA LEU A 57 29.66 5.94 -13.86
C LEU A 57 30.46 5.99 -15.15
N ASP A 58 31.78 5.85 -15.07
CA ASP A 58 32.73 5.69 -16.18
C ASP A 58 32.70 4.29 -16.80
N LYS A 59 32.14 3.31 -16.07
CA LYS A 59 32.07 1.91 -16.50
C LYS A 59 30.95 1.68 -17.51
N PRO A 60 31.02 0.63 -18.36
CA PRO A 60 29.94 0.22 -19.25
C PRO A 60 28.65 -0.09 -18.46
N LEU A 61 27.48 0.24 -19.04
CA LEU A 61 26.15 0.06 -18.39
C LEU A 61 25.92 -1.36 -17.83
N PRO A 62 26.30 -2.45 -18.51
CA PRO A 62 26.15 -3.79 -17.93
C PRO A 62 26.94 -3.98 -16.63
N GLN A 63 28.17 -3.43 -16.56
CA GLN A 63 28.98 -3.52 -15.35
C GLN A 63 28.37 -2.71 -14.20
N GLN A 64 27.83 -1.51 -14.48
CA GLN A 64 27.11 -0.70 -13.49
C GLN A 64 25.88 -1.46 -12.96
N TYR A 65 25.10 -2.09 -13.84
CA TYR A 65 23.94 -2.88 -13.46
C TYR A 65 24.29 -4.07 -12.56
N PHE A 66 25.27 -4.89 -12.98
CA PHE A 66 25.68 -6.05 -12.19
C PHE A 66 26.31 -5.66 -10.85
N HIS A 67 27.03 -4.55 -10.78
CA HIS A 67 27.58 -4.04 -9.54
C HIS A 67 26.47 -3.62 -8.58
N TRP A 68 25.49 -2.84 -9.06
CA TRP A 68 24.32 -2.44 -8.30
C TRP A 68 23.46 -3.64 -7.85
N LEU A 69 23.18 -4.58 -8.74
CA LEU A 69 22.39 -5.78 -8.42
C LEU A 69 23.09 -6.65 -7.38
N ASN A 70 24.41 -6.79 -7.49
CA ASN A 70 25.19 -7.50 -6.49
C ASN A 70 25.16 -6.82 -5.11
N GLY A 71 25.28 -5.50 -5.07
CA GLY A 71 25.10 -4.72 -3.83
C GLY A 71 23.74 -4.98 -3.22
N LEU A 72 22.67 -4.85 -4.02
CA LEU A 72 21.30 -5.08 -3.58
C LEU A 72 21.09 -6.50 -3.00
N ALA A 73 21.68 -7.52 -3.62
CA ALA A 73 21.63 -8.90 -3.14
C ALA A 73 22.30 -9.12 -1.77
N HIS A 74 23.26 -8.24 -1.41
CA HIS A 74 23.92 -8.24 -0.10
C HIS A 74 23.36 -7.22 0.88
N GLY A 75 22.23 -6.56 0.53
CA GLY A 75 21.62 -5.53 1.36
C GLY A 75 22.28 -4.16 1.30
N ASP A 76 23.22 -3.95 0.40
CA ASP A 76 23.83 -2.65 0.13
C ASP A 76 23.07 -1.94 -1.00
N MET A 77 22.33 -0.90 -0.63
CA MET A 77 21.58 -0.04 -1.56
C MET A 77 22.38 1.22 -1.96
N GLY A 78 23.65 1.31 -1.54
CA GLY A 78 24.50 2.48 -1.75
C GLY A 78 24.30 3.58 -0.72
N ILE A 79 24.82 4.76 -1.03
CA ILE A 79 24.74 5.97 -0.19
C ILE A 79 23.92 7.05 -0.88
N THR A 80 23.17 7.82 -0.09
CA THR A 80 22.42 8.97 -0.61
C THR A 80 23.38 10.03 -1.15
N TYR A 81 23.05 10.67 -2.24
CA TYR A 81 23.90 11.70 -2.82
C TYR A 81 23.92 12.98 -1.98
N ARG A 82 22.83 13.25 -1.29
CA ARG A 82 22.63 14.49 -0.54
C ARG A 82 23.20 14.43 0.89
N THR A 83 22.85 13.40 1.65
CA THR A 83 23.19 13.29 3.07
C THR A 83 24.38 12.39 3.35
N ARG A 84 24.88 11.67 2.36
CA ARG A 84 26.01 10.70 2.47
C ARG A 84 25.74 9.57 3.48
N GLN A 85 24.49 9.33 3.82
CA GLN A 85 24.09 8.24 4.69
C GLN A 85 23.81 6.97 3.87
N PRO A 86 23.91 5.77 4.47
CA PRO A 86 23.45 4.54 3.84
C PRO A 86 21.96 4.63 3.48
N VAL A 87 21.60 4.29 2.24
CA VAL A 87 20.20 4.30 1.78
C VAL A 87 19.31 3.43 2.65
N THR A 88 19.83 2.28 3.10
CA THR A 88 19.12 1.36 4.01
C THR A 88 18.69 2.02 5.32
N GLU A 89 19.51 2.89 5.91
CA GLU A 89 19.16 3.61 7.13
C GLU A 89 18.06 4.65 6.90
N VAL A 90 18.14 5.39 5.79
CA VAL A 90 17.14 6.40 5.44
C VAL A 90 15.80 5.74 5.16
N ILE A 91 15.80 4.65 4.42
CA ILE A 91 14.60 3.85 4.16
C ILE A 91 14.03 3.27 5.46
N ALA A 92 14.86 2.69 6.32
CA ALA A 92 14.41 2.11 7.59
C ALA A 92 13.71 3.12 8.50
N LYS A 93 14.18 4.37 8.53
CA LYS A 93 13.53 5.46 9.30
C LYS A 93 12.13 5.79 8.77
N SER A 94 11.94 5.76 7.46
CA SER A 94 10.67 6.09 6.80
C SER A 94 9.70 4.90 6.71
N PHE A 95 10.19 3.68 6.90
CA PHE A 95 9.37 2.45 6.78
C PHE A 95 8.29 2.36 7.86
N MET A 96 8.64 2.57 9.13
CA MET A 96 7.68 2.46 10.23
C MET A 96 6.55 3.48 10.15
N PRO A 97 6.76 4.76 9.83
CA PRO A 97 5.67 5.71 9.59
C PRO A 97 4.69 5.25 8.52
N THR A 98 5.17 4.76 7.36
CA THR A 98 4.29 4.22 6.30
C THR A 98 3.50 3.01 6.80
N LEU A 99 4.17 2.08 7.49
CA LEU A 99 3.51 0.88 8.02
C LEU A 99 2.40 1.24 9.03
N TRP A 100 2.66 2.16 9.96
CA TRP A 100 1.64 2.63 10.91
C TRP A 100 0.46 3.30 10.20
N LEU A 101 0.74 4.13 9.20
CA LEU A 101 -0.31 4.79 8.41
C LEU A 101 -1.16 3.76 7.66
N ALA A 102 -0.52 2.79 6.99
CA ALA A 102 -1.22 1.73 6.26
C ALA A 102 -2.06 0.86 7.19
N LEU A 103 -1.52 0.44 8.34
CA LEU A 103 -2.25 -0.36 9.34
C LEU A 103 -3.44 0.41 9.93
N ALA A 104 -3.25 1.68 10.28
CA ALA A 104 -4.34 2.52 10.79
C ALA A 104 -5.43 2.74 9.74
N GLY A 105 -5.04 3.07 8.49
CA GLY A 105 -5.97 3.23 7.37
C GLY A 105 -6.73 1.94 7.06
N PHE A 106 -6.04 0.80 7.10
CA PHE A 106 -6.65 -0.51 6.90
C PHE A 106 -7.62 -0.87 8.02
N ALA A 107 -7.20 -0.74 9.28
CA ALA A 107 -8.01 -1.13 10.43
C ALA A 107 -9.38 -0.43 10.45
N TRP A 108 -9.39 0.91 10.32
CA TRP A 108 -10.65 1.63 10.31
C TRP A 108 -11.49 1.36 9.05
N SER A 109 -10.85 1.21 7.88
CA SER A 109 -11.55 0.90 6.63
C SER A 109 -12.24 -0.46 6.66
N VAL A 110 -11.59 -1.46 7.27
CA VAL A 110 -12.19 -2.78 7.50
C VAL A 110 -13.41 -2.68 8.42
N VAL A 111 -13.25 -2.02 9.57
CA VAL A 111 -14.34 -1.89 10.55
C VAL A 111 -15.52 -1.15 9.93
N LEU A 112 -15.28 0.01 9.32
CA LEU A 112 -16.34 0.81 8.73
C LEU A 112 -16.96 0.12 7.51
N GLY A 113 -16.14 -0.43 6.63
CA GLY A 113 -16.60 -1.15 5.43
C GLY A 113 -17.48 -2.35 5.77
N LEU A 114 -17.08 -3.16 6.76
CA LEU A 114 -17.91 -4.28 7.23
C LEU A 114 -19.21 -3.81 7.86
N LEU A 115 -19.14 -2.83 8.77
CA LEU A 115 -20.35 -2.30 9.44
C LEU A 115 -21.34 -1.73 8.43
N VAL A 116 -20.88 -0.85 7.53
CA VAL A 116 -21.73 -0.25 6.50
C VAL A 116 -22.28 -1.30 5.55
N GLY A 117 -21.48 -2.24 5.10
CA GLY A 117 -21.90 -3.31 4.18
C GLY A 117 -22.97 -4.21 4.80
N VAL A 118 -22.78 -4.64 6.05
CA VAL A 118 -23.75 -5.48 6.77
C VAL A 118 -25.05 -4.74 7.05
N VAL A 119 -24.96 -3.49 7.56
CA VAL A 119 -26.17 -2.68 7.83
C VAL A 119 -26.97 -2.44 6.55
N SER A 120 -26.27 -2.13 5.45
CA SER A 120 -26.90 -1.94 4.14
C SER A 120 -27.58 -3.23 3.66
N ALA A 121 -26.93 -4.39 3.80
CA ALA A 121 -27.51 -5.69 3.42
C ALA A 121 -28.76 -6.04 4.25
N LEU A 122 -28.71 -5.83 5.57
CA LEU A 122 -29.86 -6.07 6.48
C LEU A 122 -31.02 -5.11 6.22
N LYS A 123 -30.75 -3.94 5.67
CA LYS A 123 -31.74 -2.92 5.34
C LYS A 123 -32.02 -2.83 3.84
N ARG A 124 -31.75 -3.91 3.09
CA ARG A 124 -31.93 -3.99 1.63
C ARG A 124 -33.23 -3.34 1.16
N GLY A 125 -33.10 -2.43 0.19
CA GLY A 125 -34.25 -1.72 -0.42
C GLY A 125 -34.84 -0.61 0.43
N LYS A 126 -34.36 -0.35 1.66
CA LYS A 126 -34.78 0.76 2.51
C LYS A 126 -33.89 1.99 2.26
N TRP A 127 -34.34 3.17 2.76
CA TRP A 127 -33.62 4.42 2.59
C TRP A 127 -32.18 4.37 3.15
N GLN A 128 -31.95 3.62 4.27
CA GLN A 128 -30.62 3.44 4.85
C GLN A 128 -29.67 2.73 3.87
N ASP A 129 -30.14 1.71 3.16
CA ASP A 129 -29.36 0.99 2.14
C ASP A 129 -28.96 1.95 1.02
N TRP A 130 -29.92 2.72 0.49
CA TRP A 130 -29.65 3.70 -0.58
C TRP A 130 -28.65 4.76 -0.13
N THR A 131 -28.83 5.34 1.06
CA THR A 131 -27.94 6.37 1.58
C THR A 131 -26.50 5.84 1.78
N LEU A 132 -26.36 4.70 2.44
CA LEU A 132 -25.06 4.10 2.72
C LEU A 132 -24.31 3.73 1.43
N MET A 133 -25.01 3.17 0.45
CA MET A 133 -24.40 2.81 -0.83
C MET A 133 -24.07 4.04 -1.69
N SER A 134 -24.91 5.07 -1.67
CA SER A 134 -24.60 6.34 -2.35
C SER A 134 -23.38 7.01 -1.74
N LEU A 135 -23.25 7.03 -0.41
CA LEU A 135 -22.05 7.53 0.27
C LEU A 135 -20.80 6.68 -0.06
N ALA A 136 -20.94 5.36 -0.13
CA ALA A 136 -19.83 4.49 -0.53
C ALA A 136 -19.41 4.75 -1.98
N ILE A 137 -20.35 4.91 -2.92
CA ILE A 137 -20.03 5.25 -4.32
C ILE A 137 -19.35 6.62 -4.38
N GLY A 138 -19.91 7.62 -3.68
CA GLY A 138 -19.28 8.94 -3.55
C GLY A 138 -17.85 8.88 -3.01
N GLY A 139 -17.62 8.07 -1.97
CA GLY A 139 -16.31 7.89 -1.38
C GLY A 139 -15.25 7.28 -2.31
N ILE A 140 -15.67 6.40 -3.23
CA ILE A 140 -14.75 5.86 -4.26
C ILE A 140 -14.43 6.92 -5.32
N SER A 141 -15.37 7.80 -5.62
CA SER A 141 -15.24 8.81 -6.68
C SER A 141 -14.37 10.00 -6.27
N VAL A 142 -14.15 10.19 -4.96
CA VAL A 142 -13.32 11.28 -4.43
C VAL A 142 -11.84 10.89 -4.47
N PRO A 143 -10.98 11.64 -5.20
CA PRO A 143 -9.54 11.37 -5.17
C PRO A 143 -8.96 11.54 -3.75
N PRO A 144 -8.08 10.62 -3.27
CA PRO A 144 -7.53 10.69 -1.91
C PRO A 144 -6.82 12.01 -1.60
N PHE A 145 -6.06 12.58 -2.55
CA PHE A 145 -5.39 13.86 -2.34
C PHE A 145 -6.37 15.00 -2.11
N TRP A 146 -7.48 15.02 -2.83
CA TRP A 146 -8.51 16.05 -2.69
C TRP A 146 -9.24 15.92 -1.36
N LEU A 147 -9.58 14.68 -0.95
CA LEU A 147 -10.15 14.42 0.37
C LEU A 147 -9.19 14.88 1.49
N GLY A 148 -7.89 14.59 1.35
CA GLY A 148 -6.88 15.02 2.31
C GLY A 148 -6.81 16.55 2.44
N LEU A 149 -6.81 17.28 1.32
CA LEU A 149 -6.82 18.74 1.31
C LEU A 149 -8.09 19.31 1.96
N LEU A 150 -9.26 18.71 1.68
CA LEU A 150 -10.51 19.12 2.33
C LEU A 150 -10.47 18.89 3.85
N LEU A 151 -9.94 17.78 4.30
CA LEU A 151 -9.80 17.48 5.73
C LEU A 151 -8.83 18.45 6.41
N ILE A 152 -7.73 18.79 5.77
CA ILE A 152 -6.82 19.83 6.28
C ILE A 152 -7.56 21.17 6.38
N GLN A 153 -8.22 21.60 5.31
CA GLN A 153 -8.88 22.91 5.24
C GLN A 153 -10.07 23.04 6.21
N PHE A 154 -10.91 22.01 6.31
CA PHE A 154 -12.18 22.10 7.04
C PHE A 154 -12.18 21.42 8.41
N VAL A 155 -11.16 20.60 8.70
CA VAL A 155 -11.05 19.89 9.98
C VAL A 155 -9.79 20.26 10.74
N ALA A 156 -8.60 20.13 10.15
CA ALA A 156 -7.36 20.37 10.89
C ALA A 156 -7.20 21.87 11.22
N MET A 157 -7.33 22.75 10.23
CA MET A 157 -7.12 24.16 10.40
C MET A 157 -8.12 24.85 11.36
N PRO A 158 -9.44 24.63 11.25
CA PRO A 158 -10.41 25.32 12.12
C PRO A 158 -10.41 24.83 13.56
N PHE A 159 -10.20 23.52 13.77
CA PHE A 159 -10.31 22.93 15.11
C PHE A 159 -8.96 22.90 15.87
N GLY A 160 -7.81 22.95 15.18
CA GLY A 160 -6.49 22.95 15.80
C GLY A 160 -6.16 21.69 16.61
N ILE A 161 -6.97 20.63 16.48
CA ILE A 161 -6.82 19.37 17.24
C ILE A 161 -5.83 18.42 16.55
N PHE A 162 -5.72 18.55 15.22
CA PHE A 162 -4.88 17.71 14.36
C PHE A 162 -3.79 18.56 13.73
N SER A 163 -2.57 18.04 13.64
CA SER A 163 -1.52 18.70 12.89
C SER A 163 -1.88 18.80 11.40
N VAL A 164 -1.55 19.94 10.82
CA VAL A 164 -1.72 20.17 9.37
C VAL A 164 -0.69 19.37 8.58
N SER A 165 0.48 19.09 9.19
CA SER A 165 1.58 18.39 8.52
C SER A 165 2.51 17.69 9.52
N GLY A 166 3.13 16.60 9.08
CA GLY A 166 4.12 15.84 9.85
C GLY A 166 3.49 14.83 10.82
N PHE A 167 4.35 14.20 11.61
CA PHE A 167 3.96 13.24 12.64
C PHE A 167 4.65 13.63 13.95
N ASN A 168 3.99 14.45 14.75
CA ASN A 168 4.52 15.01 16.00
C ASN A 168 3.86 14.36 17.24
N GLN A 169 2.62 13.89 17.08
CA GLN A 169 1.83 13.25 18.13
C GLN A 169 0.96 12.12 17.56
N PRO A 170 0.55 11.14 18.36
CA PRO A 170 -0.22 9.99 17.88
C PRO A 170 -1.54 10.34 17.19
N SER A 171 -2.18 11.47 17.53
CA SER A 171 -3.41 11.93 16.88
C SER A 171 -3.21 12.38 15.44
N ASP A 172 -1.99 12.71 15.02
CA ASP A 172 -1.71 13.19 13.67
C ASP A 172 -1.93 12.11 12.60
N ILE A 173 -1.96 10.83 13.00
CA ILE A 173 -2.27 9.72 12.10
C ILE A 173 -3.74 9.67 11.67
N ILE A 174 -4.66 10.29 12.41
CA ILE A 174 -6.11 10.10 12.22
C ILE A 174 -6.58 10.58 10.86
N LEU A 175 -6.26 11.82 10.48
CA LEU A 175 -6.69 12.38 9.20
C LEU A 175 -6.01 11.71 7.99
N PRO A 176 -4.68 11.48 7.98
CA PRO A 176 -4.02 10.71 6.92
C PRO A 176 -4.58 9.29 6.79
N ALA A 177 -4.76 8.57 7.90
CA ALA A 177 -5.31 7.21 7.89
C ALA A 177 -6.76 7.20 7.38
N PHE A 178 -7.59 8.17 7.79
CA PHE A 178 -8.94 8.33 7.27
C PHE A 178 -8.93 8.56 5.77
N THR A 179 -8.10 9.46 5.30
CA THR A 179 -7.95 9.78 3.87
C THR A 179 -7.53 8.55 3.06
N LEU A 180 -6.52 7.82 3.54
CA LEU A 180 -5.97 6.65 2.89
C LEU A 180 -7.00 5.51 2.80
N GLY A 181 -7.71 5.26 3.90
CA GLY A 181 -8.66 4.15 3.99
C GLY A 181 -10.05 4.43 3.41
N ALA A 182 -10.40 5.68 3.07
CA ALA A 182 -11.76 6.06 2.66
C ALA A 182 -12.26 5.28 1.43
N SER A 183 -11.46 5.21 0.38
CA SER A 183 -11.79 4.45 -0.83
C SER A 183 -11.90 2.95 -0.55
N VAL A 184 -11.00 2.42 0.28
CA VAL A 184 -11.00 1.01 0.67
C VAL A 184 -12.24 0.67 1.49
N ALA A 185 -12.63 1.51 2.47
CA ALA A 185 -13.85 1.34 3.24
C ALA A 185 -15.08 1.29 2.34
N ALA A 186 -15.14 2.16 1.34
CA ALA A 186 -16.23 2.23 0.37
C ALA A 186 -16.31 0.97 -0.53
N VAL A 187 -15.17 0.49 -1.03
CA VAL A 187 -15.10 -0.79 -1.77
C VAL A 187 -15.53 -1.95 -0.90
N MET A 188 -15.02 -2.01 0.35
CA MET A 188 -15.33 -3.06 1.30
C MET A 188 -16.81 -3.07 1.68
N ALA A 189 -17.44 -1.91 1.87
CA ALA A 189 -18.87 -1.80 2.16
C ALA A 189 -19.72 -2.40 1.04
N ARG A 190 -19.44 -2.07 -0.20
CA ARG A 190 -20.13 -2.61 -1.37
C ARG A 190 -19.94 -4.12 -1.50
N PHE A 191 -18.70 -4.57 -1.38
CA PHE A 191 -18.34 -5.97 -1.52
C PHE A 191 -18.97 -6.82 -0.41
N THR A 192 -18.89 -6.36 0.84
CA THR A 192 -19.51 -7.02 2.00
C THR A 192 -21.03 -7.12 1.84
N ARG A 193 -21.68 -6.04 1.37
CA ARG A 193 -23.12 -6.06 1.07
C ARG A 193 -23.48 -7.11 0.02
N SER A 194 -22.73 -7.16 -1.08
CA SER A 194 -22.98 -8.12 -2.16
C SER A 194 -22.79 -9.57 -1.69
N ALA A 195 -21.68 -9.86 -1.03
CA ALA A 195 -21.39 -11.19 -0.49
C ALA A 195 -22.43 -11.64 0.54
N PHE A 196 -22.88 -10.72 1.41
CA PHE A 196 -23.93 -11.03 2.37
C PHE A 196 -25.26 -11.38 1.69
N LEU A 197 -25.66 -10.60 0.68
CA LEU A 197 -26.93 -10.82 -0.04
C LEU A 197 -26.92 -12.09 -0.89
N GLU A 198 -25.78 -12.44 -1.47
CA GLU A 198 -25.58 -13.67 -2.22
C GLU A 198 -25.75 -14.89 -1.31
N VAL A 199 -25.02 -14.94 -0.21
CA VAL A 199 -25.12 -16.02 0.78
C VAL A 199 -26.53 -16.11 1.40
N ALA A 200 -27.20 -14.99 1.60
CA ALA A 200 -28.57 -14.98 2.13
C ALA A 200 -29.61 -15.68 1.24
N GLN A 201 -29.32 -15.89 -0.04
CA GLN A 201 -30.19 -16.55 -1.01
C GLN A 201 -29.93 -18.06 -1.15
N GLU A 202 -28.89 -18.58 -0.51
CA GLU A 202 -28.49 -19.98 -0.56
C GLU A 202 -29.54 -20.92 0.06
N ASP A 203 -29.71 -22.13 -0.48
CA ASP A 203 -30.72 -23.08 -0.05
C ASP A 203 -30.58 -23.55 1.39
N TYR A 204 -29.33 -23.64 1.92
CA TYR A 204 -29.14 -23.98 3.33
C TYR A 204 -29.64 -22.87 4.29
N VAL A 205 -29.67 -21.61 3.86
CA VAL A 205 -30.23 -20.49 4.62
C VAL A 205 -31.77 -20.60 4.63
N ARG A 206 -32.38 -20.93 3.48
CA ARG A 206 -33.82 -21.22 3.41
C ARG A 206 -34.20 -22.39 4.33
N THR A 207 -33.41 -23.47 4.30
CA THR A 207 -33.61 -24.63 5.17
C THR A 207 -33.48 -24.24 6.65
N ALA A 208 -32.53 -23.35 7.01
CA ALA A 208 -32.42 -22.89 8.39
C ALA A 208 -33.66 -22.11 8.86
N HIS A 209 -34.22 -21.28 7.99
CA HIS A 209 -35.50 -20.58 8.27
C HIS A 209 -36.67 -21.54 8.38
N SER A 210 -36.77 -22.53 7.49
CA SER A 210 -37.83 -23.55 7.51
C SER A 210 -37.82 -24.41 8.78
N LYS A 211 -36.63 -24.60 9.40
CA LYS A 211 -36.46 -25.28 10.70
C LYS A 211 -36.86 -24.42 11.91
N GLY A 212 -37.36 -23.20 11.69
CA GLY A 212 -37.79 -22.29 12.75
C GLY A 212 -36.64 -21.61 13.53
N LEU A 213 -35.42 -21.59 13.00
CA LEU A 213 -34.34 -20.92 13.67
C LEU A 213 -34.57 -19.40 13.72
N ARG A 214 -34.21 -18.78 14.85
CA ARG A 214 -34.34 -17.32 15.03
C ARG A 214 -33.55 -16.58 13.96
N ALA A 215 -34.12 -15.55 13.32
CA ALA A 215 -33.51 -14.76 12.26
C ALA A 215 -32.11 -14.24 12.63
N ARG A 216 -31.93 -13.81 13.88
CA ARG A 216 -30.60 -13.37 14.37
C ARG A 216 -29.54 -14.48 14.31
N LEU A 217 -29.92 -15.71 14.67
CA LEU A 217 -29.01 -16.87 14.62
C LEU A 217 -28.67 -17.22 13.17
N VAL A 218 -29.64 -17.21 12.27
CA VAL A 218 -29.43 -17.45 10.84
C VAL A 218 -28.49 -16.40 10.27
N THR A 219 -28.71 -15.12 10.56
CA THR A 219 -27.88 -14.01 10.10
C THR A 219 -26.40 -14.16 10.53
N TRP A 220 -26.16 -14.34 11.83
CA TRP A 220 -24.79 -14.31 12.36
C TRP A 220 -24.04 -15.64 12.19
N LYS A 221 -24.71 -16.77 12.31
CA LYS A 221 -24.07 -18.08 12.27
C LYS A 221 -24.02 -18.69 10.87
N HIS A 222 -25.05 -18.47 10.05
CA HIS A 222 -25.16 -19.11 8.73
C HIS A 222 -24.80 -18.15 7.59
N ILE A 223 -25.27 -16.90 7.62
CA ILE A 223 -24.98 -15.94 6.53
C ILE A 223 -23.62 -15.28 6.74
N MET A 224 -23.42 -14.59 7.86
CA MET A 224 -22.22 -13.78 8.09
C MET A 224 -20.93 -14.62 7.99
N ARG A 225 -20.90 -15.77 8.64
CA ARG A 225 -19.71 -16.64 8.64
C ARG A 225 -19.27 -17.02 7.22
N ASN A 226 -20.22 -17.32 6.35
CA ASN A 226 -19.90 -17.71 4.95
C ASN A 226 -19.65 -16.49 4.07
N ALA A 227 -20.35 -15.38 4.27
CA ALA A 227 -20.12 -14.13 3.57
C ALA A 227 -18.73 -13.51 3.86
N LEU A 228 -18.18 -13.75 5.04
CA LEU A 228 -16.82 -13.27 5.38
C LEU A 228 -15.71 -13.98 4.60
N ILE A 229 -15.92 -15.19 4.07
CA ILE A 229 -14.88 -15.92 3.33
C ILE A 229 -14.36 -15.12 2.13
N PRO A 230 -15.20 -14.71 1.16
CA PRO A 230 -14.75 -13.87 0.04
C PRO A 230 -14.34 -12.47 0.51
N VAL A 231 -14.92 -11.96 1.59
CA VAL A 231 -14.55 -10.63 2.14
C VAL A 231 -13.11 -10.63 2.67
N ILE A 232 -12.67 -11.66 3.38
CA ILE A 232 -11.30 -11.79 3.88
C ILE A 232 -10.30 -11.82 2.72
N THR A 233 -10.63 -12.51 1.64
CA THR A 233 -9.81 -12.51 0.42
C THR A 233 -9.67 -11.10 -0.16
N MET A 234 -10.78 -10.38 -0.27
CA MET A 234 -10.78 -9.01 -0.76
C MET A 234 -9.98 -8.06 0.14
N LEU A 235 -10.05 -8.25 1.47
CA LEU A 235 -9.25 -7.48 2.43
C LEU A 235 -7.75 -7.58 2.16
N GLY A 236 -7.24 -8.78 1.86
CA GLY A 236 -5.84 -8.96 1.54
C GLY A 236 -5.40 -8.16 0.32
N LEU A 237 -6.19 -8.19 -0.77
CA LEU A 237 -5.92 -7.40 -1.98
C LEU A 237 -5.93 -5.90 -1.70
N GLN A 238 -6.89 -5.44 -0.88
CA GLN A 238 -7.00 -4.02 -0.52
C GLN A 238 -5.85 -3.53 0.35
N PHE A 239 -5.26 -4.37 1.18
CA PHE A 239 -4.08 -4.01 1.96
C PHE A 239 -2.87 -3.71 1.06
N GLY A 240 -2.63 -4.54 0.04
CA GLY A 240 -1.58 -4.28 -0.96
C GLY A 240 -1.79 -2.96 -1.71
N PHE A 241 -3.05 -2.64 -2.02
CA PHE A 241 -3.41 -1.38 -2.67
C PHE A 241 -3.16 -0.14 -1.78
N LEU A 242 -3.37 -0.26 -0.46
CA LEU A 242 -3.13 0.82 0.50
C LEU A 242 -1.65 1.25 0.56
N LEU A 243 -0.72 0.31 0.50
CA LEU A 243 0.71 0.65 0.52
C LEU A 243 1.13 1.46 -0.70
N GLY A 244 0.68 1.06 -1.90
CA GLY A 244 0.92 1.85 -3.11
C GLY A 244 0.20 3.22 -3.11
N GLY A 245 -1.00 3.28 -2.53
CA GLY A 245 -1.81 4.51 -2.42
C GLY A 245 -1.32 5.49 -1.35
N SER A 246 -0.47 5.06 -0.42
CA SER A 246 0.02 5.90 0.68
C SER A 246 0.88 7.08 0.20
N ILE A 247 1.60 6.94 -0.92
CA ILE A 247 2.54 7.93 -1.47
C ILE A 247 1.89 9.32 -1.58
N VAL A 248 0.70 9.37 -2.17
CA VAL A 248 -0.02 10.63 -2.39
C VAL A 248 -0.51 11.23 -1.06
N VAL A 249 -1.03 10.40 -0.16
CA VAL A 249 -1.51 10.83 1.16
C VAL A 249 -0.34 11.31 2.01
N GLU A 250 0.77 10.59 2.02
CA GLU A 250 1.99 10.98 2.73
C GLU A 250 2.50 12.34 2.25
N ARG A 251 2.45 12.60 0.94
CA ARG A 251 2.83 13.90 0.38
C ARG A 251 1.91 15.03 0.82
N VAL A 252 0.58 14.81 0.80
CA VAL A 252 -0.42 15.82 1.19
C VAL A 252 -0.28 16.23 2.66
N PHE A 253 -0.06 15.25 3.54
CA PHE A 253 0.07 15.50 4.98
C PHE A 253 1.52 15.71 5.45
N SER A 254 2.51 15.74 4.52
CA SER A 254 3.95 15.77 4.85
C SER A 254 4.32 14.68 5.87
N TRP A 255 3.72 13.50 5.72
CA TRP A 255 3.95 12.35 6.57
C TRP A 255 5.32 11.76 6.27
N PRO A 256 6.21 11.54 7.26
CA PRO A 256 7.60 11.16 7.03
C PRO A 256 7.77 9.68 6.66
N GLY A 257 7.03 9.22 5.65
CA GLY A 257 7.02 7.85 5.17
C GLY A 257 7.84 7.62 3.89
N LEU A 258 7.75 6.39 3.37
CA LEU A 258 8.48 5.94 2.18
C LEU A 258 8.03 6.69 0.91
N GLY A 259 6.73 6.98 0.79
CA GLY A 259 6.18 7.71 -0.35
C GLY A 259 6.62 9.17 -0.38
N TRP A 260 6.63 9.83 0.78
CA TRP A 260 7.16 11.17 0.92
C TRP A 260 8.65 11.20 0.56
N LEU A 261 9.44 10.23 1.08
CA LEU A 261 10.85 10.07 0.79
C LEU A 261 11.10 9.85 -0.71
N LEU A 262 10.25 9.05 -1.39
CA LEU A 262 10.36 8.83 -2.83
C LEU A 262 10.19 10.13 -3.62
N ILE A 263 9.13 10.89 -3.33
CA ILE A 263 8.87 12.16 -4.03
C ILE A 263 10.01 13.17 -3.79
N GLU A 264 10.50 13.26 -2.57
CA GLU A 264 11.64 14.13 -2.25
C GLU A 264 12.89 13.70 -3.01
N SER A 265 13.19 12.39 -3.05
CA SER A 265 14.35 11.85 -3.75
C SER A 265 14.28 12.07 -5.26
N ILE A 266 13.08 12.02 -5.86
CA ILE A 266 12.88 12.36 -7.27
C ILE A 266 13.17 13.84 -7.51
N GLN A 267 12.67 14.73 -6.66
CA GLN A 267 12.88 16.18 -6.78
C GLN A 267 14.37 16.56 -6.61
N THR A 268 15.09 15.84 -5.77
CA THR A 268 16.52 16.06 -5.50
C THR A 268 17.44 15.20 -6.36
N GLN A 269 16.89 14.40 -7.26
CA GLN A 269 17.62 13.48 -8.15
C GLN A 269 18.55 12.50 -7.40
N ASP A 270 18.18 12.08 -6.20
CA ASP A 270 18.92 11.11 -5.38
C ASP A 270 18.69 9.68 -5.89
N GLN A 271 19.39 9.31 -6.96
CA GLN A 271 19.19 8.07 -7.69
C GLN A 271 19.29 6.81 -6.82
N PRO A 272 20.25 6.63 -5.90
CA PRO A 272 20.33 5.45 -5.06
C PRO A 272 19.08 5.26 -4.19
N VAL A 273 18.55 6.36 -3.63
CA VAL A 273 17.32 6.31 -2.80
C VAL A 273 16.12 5.92 -3.66
N ILE A 274 15.96 6.50 -4.86
CA ILE A 274 14.88 6.16 -5.78
C ILE A 274 14.94 4.67 -6.13
N GLN A 275 16.11 4.16 -6.52
CA GLN A 275 16.30 2.74 -6.85
C GLN A 275 15.96 1.82 -5.68
N GLY A 276 16.47 2.13 -4.49
CA GLY A 276 16.20 1.37 -3.28
C GLY A 276 14.72 1.34 -2.92
N LEU A 277 14.03 2.50 -2.98
CA LEU A 277 12.59 2.60 -2.68
C LEU A 277 11.72 1.86 -3.68
N VAL A 278 12.00 2.00 -4.98
CA VAL A 278 11.19 1.29 -6.00
C VAL A 278 11.36 -0.22 -5.87
N MET A 279 12.60 -0.71 -5.63
CA MET A 279 12.83 -2.14 -5.38
C MET A 279 12.14 -2.61 -4.10
N LEU A 280 12.14 -1.80 -3.03
CA LEU A 280 11.43 -2.11 -1.80
C LEU A 280 9.92 -2.20 -2.02
N PHE A 281 9.30 -1.23 -2.71
CA PHE A 281 7.86 -1.28 -3.01
C PHE A 281 7.46 -2.52 -3.82
N VAL A 282 8.29 -2.92 -4.77
CA VAL A 282 8.05 -4.17 -5.52
C VAL A 282 8.17 -5.38 -4.61
N LEU A 283 9.17 -5.42 -3.75
CA LEU A 283 9.34 -6.51 -2.77
C LEU A 283 8.15 -6.56 -1.79
N GLU A 284 7.73 -5.42 -1.24
CA GLU A 284 6.54 -5.32 -0.39
C GLU A 284 5.28 -5.84 -1.09
N PHE A 285 5.05 -5.40 -2.33
CA PHE A 285 3.91 -5.87 -3.12
C PHE A 285 3.92 -7.39 -3.32
N ILE A 286 5.08 -7.96 -3.63
CA ILE A 286 5.26 -9.40 -3.81
C ILE A 286 5.00 -10.15 -2.48
N VAL A 287 5.59 -9.67 -1.37
CA VAL A 287 5.40 -10.28 -0.04
C VAL A 287 3.94 -10.24 0.39
N ILE A 288 3.26 -9.11 0.18
CA ILE A 288 1.84 -8.99 0.52
C ILE A 288 0.99 -9.93 -0.31
N ASN A 289 1.22 -10.02 -1.61
CA ASN A 289 0.50 -10.98 -2.45
C ASN A 289 0.73 -12.42 -2.00
N LEU A 290 1.95 -12.78 -1.61
CA LEU A 290 2.23 -14.10 -1.03
C LEU A 290 1.44 -14.32 0.27
N LEU A 291 1.41 -13.34 1.17
CA LEU A 291 0.64 -13.43 2.41
C LEU A 291 -0.87 -13.57 2.15
N VAL A 292 -1.39 -12.85 1.15
CA VAL A 292 -2.79 -12.96 0.71
C VAL A 292 -3.10 -14.34 0.15
N ASP A 293 -2.22 -14.88 -0.70
CA ASP A 293 -2.36 -16.22 -1.26
C ASP A 293 -2.34 -17.30 -0.16
N LEU A 294 -1.47 -17.14 0.86
CA LEU A 294 -1.41 -18.03 2.02
C LEU A 294 -2.68 -17.93 2.88
N LEU A 295 -3.16 -16.73 3.14
CA LEU A 295 -4.45 -16.51 3.83
C LEU A 295 -5.60 -17.17 3.08
N TYR A 296 -5.64 -17.02 1.76
CA TYR A 296 -6.65 -17.64 0.92
C TYR A 296 -6.61 -19.16 1.00
N ALA A 297 -5.41 -19.77 0.95
CA ALA A 297 -5.23 -21.22 1.10
C ALA A 297 -5.63 -21.74 2.50
N VAL A 298 -5.56 -20.90 3.54
CA VAL A 298 -6.04 -21.24 4.89
C VAL A 298 -7.56 -21.15 5.00
N VAL A 299 -8.14 -20.09 4.43
CA VAL A 299 -9.59 -19.81 4.53
C VAL A 299 -10.41 -20.73 3.62
N ASN A 300 -9.85 -21.11 2.46
CA ASN A 300 -10.53 -22.00 1.51
C ASN A 300 -9.76 -23.32 1.31
N PRO A 301 -10.07 -24.38 2.10
CA PRO A 301 -9.36 -25.65 2.02
C PRO A 301 -9.46 -26.38 0.69
N ALA A 302 -10.46 -26.05 -0.15
CA ALA A 302 -10.67 -26.68 -1.46
C ALA A 302 -9.49 -26.46 -2.45
N ILE A 303 -8.66 -25.42 -2.21
CA ILE A 303 -7.51 -25.10 -3.05
C ILE A 303 -6.27 -25.93 -2.69
N ARG A 304 -6.24 -26.56 -1.52
CA ARG A 304 -5.12 -27.41 -1.08
C ARG A 304 -4.94 -28.69 -1.90
N LEU A 305 -5.88 -29.01 -2.78
CA LEU A 305 -5.95 -30.27 -3.52
C LEU A 305 -5.51 -30.16 -5.00
N ARG A 306 -4.96 -28.99 -5.42
CA ARG A 306 -4.44 -28.84 -6.80
C ARG A 306 -2.95 -28.46 -6.79
#